data_850d15e8e4b08aa5a32442249bc7a94d
#
_entry.id   850d15e8e4b08aa5a32442249bc7a94d
#
_cell.length_a   1.000
_cell.length_b   1.000
_cell.length_c   1.000
_cell.angle_alpha   90.00
_cell.angle_beta   90.00
_cell.angle_gamma   90.00
#
_symmetry.space_group_name_H-M   'P 1'
#
loop_
_entity.id
_entity.type
_entity.pdbx_description
1 polymer ?
#
loop_
_entity_poly.entity_id
_entity_poly.type
_entity_poly.pdbx_seq_one_letter_code
_entity_poly.pdbx_strand_id
1 'polypeptide(L)'
;SVELAAQPHVHIEDMKVEADWNPETATGSLDALLAVRNAKNAATVSATLKDLSGNVVWETALAASDETGIVSGSLDVKPWSAESPALYELQVVVIGHDGAIVETATQRVGFRRFRIEDGIMKLNGKRVVFKGADRHEFDAKRGRSITRQDMIDDITFCKRHNINAIRTSHYPNQEYWYDLC
;
A
#
# COMPACT_ATOMS: atom_id res chain seq x y z
N SER A 1 -11.29 10.72 14.17
CA SER A 1 -10.61 12.00 14.43
C SER A 1 -11.00 13.01 13.36
N VAL A 2 -10.91 14.28 13.66
CA VAL A 2 -11.02 15.38 12.68
C VAL A 2 -9.66 16.03 12.64
N GLU A 3 -9.10 16.16 11.44
CA GLU A 3 -7.77 16.72 11.23
C GLU A 3 -7.87 17.94 10.30
N LEU A 4 -6.99 18.90 10.51
CA LEU A 4 -6.80 20.03 9.63
C LEU A 4 -5.43 19.85 8.95
N ALA A 5 -5.45 19.61 7.64
CA ALA A 5 -4.24 19.47 6.84
C ALA A 5 -4.00 20.72 6.00
N ALA A 6 -2.74 21.15 5.89
CA ALA A 6 -2.30 22.16 4.94
C ALA A 6 -1.43 21.48 3.88
N GLN A 7 -1.76 21.74 2.61
CA GLN A 7 -1.02 21.18 1.48
C GLN A 7 -0.36 22.30 0.67
N PRO A 8 0.78 22.05 0.00
CA PRO A 8 1.35 22.98 -0.96
C PRO A 8 0.39 23.28 -2.11
N HIS A 9 0.59 24.38 -2.83
CA HIS A 9 -0.22 24.70 -4.01
C HIS A 9 -0.15 23.62 -5.09
N VAL A 10 1.03 23.07 -5.31
CA VAL A 10 1.24 21.84 -6.09
C VAL A 10 1.32 20.68 -5.09
N HIS A 11 0.49 19.67 -5.24
CA HIS A 11 0.49 18.51 -4.34
C HIS A 11 -0.08 17.27 -5.00
N ILE A 12 0.23 16.11 -4.43
CA ILE A 12 -0.38 14.83 -4.78
C ILE A 12 -1.75 14.77 -4.10
N GLU A 13 -2.82 14.83 -4.88
CA GLU A 13 -4.19 14.73 -4.37
C GLU A 13 -4.60 13.30 -4.12
N ASP A 14 -4.16 12.38 -5.00
CA ASP A 14 -4.44 10.94 -4.88
C ASP A 14 -3.31 10.11 -5.49
N MET A 15 -3.12 8.92 -4.94
CA MET A 15 -2.13 7.95 -5.43
C MET A 15 -2.73 6.55 -5.38
N LYS A 16 -3.11 6.02 -6.54
CA LYS A 16 -3.52 4.63 -6.68
C LYS A 16 -2.31 3.78 -7.05
N VAL A 17 -2.01 2.74 -6.26
CA VAL A 17 -0.88 1.83 -6.50
C VAL A 17 -1.37 0.40 -6.63
N GLU A 18 -0.97 -0.28 -7.70
CA GLU A 18 -1.20 -1.69 -7.93
C GLU A 18 0.16 -2.41 -8.03
N ALA A 19 0.43 -3.30 -7.08
CA ALA A 19 1.64 -4.11 -7.04
C ALA A 19 1.27 -5.58 -7.25
N ASP A 20 1.54 -6.10 -8.43
CA ASP A 20 1.18 -7.46 -8.82
C ASP A 20 2.40 -8.40 -8.75
N TRP A 21 2.15 -9.69 -8.55
CA TRP A 21 3.14 -10.75 -8.58
C TRP A 21 2.76 -11.80 -9.62
N ASN A 22 3.65 -12.08 -10.55
CA ASN A 22 3.46 -13.15 -11.51
C ASN A 22 4.14 -14.45 -11.05
N PRO A 23 3.37 -15.49 -10.65
CA PRO A 23 3.94 -16.74 -10.16
C PRO A 23 4.64 -17.58 -11.24
N GLU A 24 4.33 -17.35 -12.53
CA GLU A 24 4.93 -18.09 -13.65
C GLU A 24 6.34 -17.60 -13.96
N THR A 25 6.54 -16.29 -13.91
CA THR A 25 7.84 -15.66 -14.17
C THR A 25 8.63 -15.39 -12.89
N ALA A 26 7.99 -15.53 -11.72
CA ALA A 26 8.53 -15.18 -10.40
C ALA A 26 8.99 -13.71 -10.32
N THR A 27 8.23 -12.79 -10.93
CA THR A 27 8.55 -11.35 -10.96
C THR A 27 7.36 -10.51 -10.50
N GLY A 28 7.65 -9.32 -9.97
CA GLY A 28 6.65 -8.32 -9.68
C GLY A 28 6.49 -7.29 -10.80
N SER A 29 5.38 -6.56 -10.77
CA SER A 29 5.19 -5.31 -11.52
C SER A 29 4.47 -4.30 -10.66
N LEU A 30 4.75 -3.02 -10.89
CA LEU A 30 4.14 -1.91 -10.16
C LEU A 30 3.57 -0.92 -11.17
N ASP A 31 2.27 -0.65 -11.02
CA ASP A 31 1.57 0.40 -11.72
C ASP A 31 1.06 1.42 -10.68
N ALA A 32 1.35 2.70 -10.89
CA ALA A 32 0.83 3.76 -10.06
C ALA A 32 0.22 4.87 -10.91
N LEU A 33 -0.93 5.36 -10.48
CA LEU A 33 -1.57 6.54 -11.07
C LEU A 33 -1.62 7.63 -10.00
N LEU A 34 -1.04 8.77 -10.33
CA LEU A 34 -0.98 9.93 -9.45
C LEU A 34 -1.87 11.03 -10.00
N ALA A 35 -2.74 11.57 -9.16
CA ALA A 35 -3.42 12.83 -9.43
C ALA A 35 -2.62 13.97 -8.77
N VAL A 36 -2.04 14.84 -9.59
CA VAL A 36 -1.23 15.97 -9.12
C VAL A 36 -1.97 17.29 -9.36
N ARG A 37 -2.32 17.99 -8.30
CA ARG A 37 -2.95 19.31 -8.38
C ARG A 37 -1.96 20.37 -8.83
N ASN A 38 -2.42 21.22 -9.77
CA ASN A 38 -1.63 22.31 -10.33
C ASN A 38 -0.29 21.86 -10.94
N ALA A 39 -0.26 20.68 -11.55
CA ALA A 39 0.93 20.01 -12.08
C ALA A 39 1.73 20.88 -13.05
N LYS A 40 1.09 21.83 -13.75
CA LYS A 40 1.76 22.83 -14.63
C LYS A 40 2.84 23.65 -13.92
N ASN A 41 2.81 23.70 -12.58
CA ASN A 41 3.80 24.39 -11.76
C ASN A 41 4.87 23.42 -11.18
N ALA A 42 4.84 22.15 -11.61
CA ALA A 42 5.86 21.15 -11.29
C ALA A 42 6.61 20.74 -12.57
N ALA A 43 7.88 20.39 -12.43
CA ALA A 43 8.72 19.92 -13.55
C ALA A 43 8.66 18.41 -13.69
N THR A 44 8.82 17.69 -12.58
CA THR A 44 9.07 16.25 -12.57
C THR A 44 8.33 15.58 -11.43
N VAL A 45 7.87 14.37 -11.68
CA VAL A 45 7.51 13.37 -10.68
C VAL A 45 8.55 12.25 -10.74
N SER A 46 9.23 11.98 -9.64
CA SER A 46 10.12 10.82 -9.52
C SER A 46 9.49 9.78 -8.60
N ALA A 47 9.72 8.51 -8.92
CA ALA A 47 9.30 7.39 -8.09
C ALA A 47 10.50 6.46 -7.84
N THR A 48 10.68 6.05 -6.59
CA THR A 48 11.74 5.15 -6.16
C THR A 48 11.13 4.04 -5.31
N LEU A 49 11.36 2.79 -5.70
CA LEU A 49 10.99 1.60 -4.94
C LEU A 49 12.21 1.09 -4.19
N LYS A 50 12.10 0.94 -2.87
CA LYS A 50 13.16 0.44 -1.99
C LYS A 50 12.70 -0.79 -1.22
N ASP A 51 13.64 -1.69 -0.91
CA ASP A 51 13.41 -2.69 0.13
C ASP A 51 13.43 -2.04 1.53
N LEU A 52 13.01 -2.78 2.55
CA LEU A 52 13.00 -2.26 3.93
C LEU A 52 14.41 -2.06 4.54
N SER A 53 15.47 -2.48 3.82
CA SER A 53 16.87 -2.18 4.17
C SER A 53 17.36 -0.87 3.52
N GLY A 54 16.51 -0.24 2.68
CA GLY A 54 16.81 1.01 1.99
C GLY A 54 17.51 0.83 0.63
N ASN A 55 17.71 -0.40 0.15
CA ASN A 55 18.28 -0.63 -1.17
C ASN A 55 17.26 -0.29 -2.25
N VAL A 56 17.69 0.46 -3.27
CA VAL A 56 16.85 0.79 -4.42
C VAL A 56 16.67 -0.46 -5.30
N VAL A 57 15.40 -0.84 -5.51
CA VAL A 57 15.00 -1.95 -6.38
C VAL A 57 14.68 -1.43 -7.78
N TRP A 58 14.09 -0.24 -7.84
CA TRP A 58 13.71 0.40 -9.09
C TRP A 58 13.47 1.89 -8.88
N GLU A 59 13.72 2.67 -9.95
CA GLU A 59 13.42 4.09 -9.95
C GLU A 59 13.06 4.60 -11.34
N THR A 60 12.30 5.69 -11.40
CA THR A 60 11.96 6.42 -12.62
C THR A 60 11.71 7.89 -12.33
N ALA A 61 11.76 8.70 -13.39
CA ALA A 61 11.36 10.09 -13.34
C ALA A 61 10.61 10.45 -14.63
N LEU A 62 9.49 11.15 -14.50
CA LEU A 62 8.60 11.53 -15.58
C LEU A 62 8.26 13.03 -15.49
N ALA A 63 7.89 13.63 -16.61
CA ALA A 63 7.33 14.99 -16.60
C ALA A 63 6.04 14.99 -15.76
N ALA A 64 5.86 16.00 -14.91
CA ALA A 64 4.65 16.14 -14.11
C ALA A 64 3.45 16.47 -15.02
N SER A 65 2.32 15.82 -14.73
CA SER A 65 1.02 16.09 -15.35
C SER A 65 -0.09 15.93 -14.34
N ASP A 66 -1.29 16.45 -14.63
CA ASP A 66 -2.44 16.35 -13.71
C ASP A 66 -2.78 14.89 -13.40
N GLU A 67 -2.55 13.99 -14.36
CA GLU A 67 -2.55 12.53 -14.18
C GLU A 67 -1.20 11.99 -14.67
N THR A 68 -0.39 11.46 -13.76
CA THR A 68 0.91 10.86 -14.07
C THR A 68 0.86 9.36 -13.84
N GLY A 69 0.96 8.58 -14.91
CA GLY A 69 1.06 7.13 -14.88
C GLY A 69 2.50 6.67 -14.75
N ILE A 70 2.76 5.79 -13.80
CA ILE A 70 4.06 5.20 -13.52
C ILE A 70 3.96 3.69 -13.71
N VAL A 71 4.82 3.10 -14.53
CA VAL A 71 4.85 1.66 -14.82
C VAL A 71 6.28 1.15 -14.69
N SER A 72 6.48 0.13 -13.86
CA SER A 72 7.83 -0.39 -13.60
C SER A 72 8.32 -1.45 -14.59
N GLY A 73 7.43 -2.12 -15.29
CA GLY A 73 7.78 -3.37 -15.96
C GLY A 73 8.08 -4.50 -14.97
N SER A 74 8.96 -5.42 -15.35
CA SER A 74 9.29 -6.61 -14.55
C SER A 74 10.33 -6.28 -13.47
N LEU A 75 10.03 -6.64 -12.21
CA LEU A 75 10.86 -6.38 -11.04
C LEU A 75 11.31 -7.69 -10.37
N ASP A 76 12.55 -7.73 -9.92
CA ASP A 76 13.06 -8.78 -9.04
C ASP A 76 12.71 -8.44 -7.59
N VAL A 77 11.55 -8.93 -7.14
CA VAL A 77 11.01 -8.69 -5.81
C VAL A 77 10.49 -9.99 -5.21
N LYS A 78 10.31 -10.02 -3.89
CA LYS A 78 9.70 -11.16 -3.19
C LYS A 78 8.19 -11.01 -3.12
N PRO A 79 7.41 -12.10 -3.31
CA PRO A 79 5.97 -12.03 -3.15
C PRO A 79 5.58 -11.82 -1.68
N TRP A 80 4.52 -11.05 -1.48
CA TRP A 80 3.87 -10.91 -0.19
C TRP A 80 2.93 -12.08 0.08
N SER A 81 2.96 -12.64 1.28
CA SER A 81 1.90 -13.50 1.82
C SER A 81 1.71 -13.23 3.31
N ALA A 82 0.59 -13.68 3.89
CA ALA A 82 0.31 -13.50 5.33
C ALA A 82 1.35 -14.19 6.22
N GLU A 83 1.98 -15.26 5.74
CA GLU A 83 3.05 -15.99 6.43
C GLU A 83 4.43 -15.34 6.23
N SER A 84 4.61 -14.65 5.12
CA SER A 84 5.87 -13.97 4.75
C SER A 84 5.54 -12.62 4.11
N PRO A 85 5.24 -11.59 4.93
CA PRO A 85 4.80 -10.29 4.46
C PRO A 85 5.97 -9.45 3.95
N ALA A 86 6.51 -9.81 2.78
CA ALA A 86 7.57 -9.04 2.13
C ALA A 86 7.00 -7.70 1.65
N LEU A 87 7.52 -6.61 2.21
CA LEU A 87 7.09 -5.25 1.90
C LEU A 87 8.24 -4.44 1.31
N TYR A 88 7.86 -3.46 0.52
CA TYR A 88 8.72 -2.45 -0.10
C TYR A 88 8.15 -1.08 0.20
N GLU A 89 8.97 -0.05 0.04
CA GLU A 89 8.57 1.34 0.19
C GLU A 89 8.63 2.03 -1.17
N LEU A 90 7.46 2.48 -1.65
CA LEU A 90 7.36 3.36 -2.82
C LEU A 90 7.40 4.80 -2.31
N GLN A 91 8.44 5.53 -2.69
CA GLN A 91 8.56 6.95 -2.47
C GLN A 91 8.30 7.69 -3.78
N VAL A 92 7.38 8.65 -3.75
CA VAL A 92 7.08 9.54 -4.88
C VAL A 92 7.43 10.96 -4.47
N VAL A 93 8.16 11.66 -5.32
CA VAL A 93 8.62 13.03 -5.10
C VAL A 93 8.16 13.93 -6.25
N VAL A 94 7.46 15.01 -5.93
CA VAL A 94 7.12 16.08 -6.87
C VAL A 94 8.18 17.17 -6.77
N ILE A 95 8.76 17.54 -7.93
CA ILE A 95 9.87 18.49 -8.03
C ILE A 95 9.40 19.70 -8.84
N GLY A 96 9.60 20.89 -8.33
CA GLY A 96 9.30 22.16 -8.98
C GLY A 96 10.26 22.50 -10.13
N HIS A 97 9.91 23.51 -10.93
CA HIS A 97 10.75 24.02 -12.03
C HIS A 97 12.09 24.60 -11.56
N ASP A 98 12.19 24.98 -10.30
CA ASP A 98 13.43 25.45 -9.65
C ASP A 98 14.31 24.31 -9.13
N GLY A 99 13.87 23.06 -9.29
CA GLY A 99 14.55 21.88 -8.80
C GLY A 99 14.29 21.58 -7.31
N ALA A 100 13.48 22.38 -6.62
CA ALA A 100 13.14 22.14 -5.22
C ALA A 100 12.10 21.01 -5.09
N ILE A 101 12.21 20.22 -4.01
CA ILE A 101 11.19 19.24 -3.64
C ILE A 101 9.96 20.02 -3.15
N VAL A 102 8.83 19.81 -3.81
CA VAL A 102 7.54 20.40 -3.45
C VAL A 102 6.80 19.51 -2.46
N GLU A 103 6.77 18.19 -2.73
CA GLU A 103 6.10 17.21 -1.90
C GLU A 103 6.75 15.84 -2.02
N THR A 104 6.64 15.06 -0.95
CA THR A 104 7.05 13.65 -0.93
C THR A 104 5.93 12.83 -0.33
N ALA A 105 5.49 11.80 -1.05
CA ALA A 105 4.58 10.78 -0.54
C ALA A 105 5.30 9.45 -0.46
N THR A 106 4.96 8.66 0.57
CA THR A 106 5.55 7.34 0.78
C THR A 106 4.46 6.34 1.10
N GLN A 107 4.49 5.19 0.42
CA GLN A 107 3.54 4.11 0.64
C GLN A 107 4.26 2.77 0.71
N ARG A 108 3.88 1.93 1.69
CA ARG A 108 4.30 0.52 1.71
C ARG A 108 3.51 -0.28 0.70
N VAL A 109 4.19 -1.15 -0.04
CA VAL A 109 3.58 -2.01 -1.06
C VAL A 109 4.05 -3.45 -0.89
N GLY A 110 3.14 -4.40 -1.13
CA GLY A 110 3.43 -5.83 -1.15
C GLY A 110 3.00 -6.42 -2.48
N PHE A 111 3.91 -7.07 -3.17
CA PHE A 111 3.67 -7.67 -4.49
C PHE A 111 2.91 -8.97 -4.33
N ARG A 112 1.65 -9.01 -4.78
CA ARG A 112 0.81 -10.20 -4.68
C ARG A 112 -0.21 -10.26 -5.80
N ARG A 113 -0.58 -11.48 -6.19
CA ARG A 113 -1.69 -11.71 -7.12
C ARG A 113 -2.75 -12.55 -6.44
N PHE A 114 -3.93 -11.97 -6.25
CA PHE A 114 -5.12 -12.71 -5.84
C PHE A 114 -6.03 -12.91 -7.05
N ARG A 115 -6.40 -14.16 -7.32
CA ARG A 115 -7.28 -14.52 -8.44
C ARG A 115 -8.26 -15.60 -8.01
N ILE A 116 -9.40 -15.67 -8.71
CA ILE A 116 -10.31 -16.82 -8.66
C ILE A 116 -10.14 -17.52 -10.01
N GLU A 117 -9.61 -18.74 -9.98
CA GLU A 117 -9.35 -19.58 -11.15
C GLU A 117 -10.05 -20.90 -10.96
N ASP A 118 -10.89 -21.29 -11.92
CA ASP A 118 -11.72 -22.51 -11.87
C ASP A 118 -12.57 -22.60 -10.58
N GLY A 119 -13.10 -21.46 -10.10
CA GLY A 119 -13.86 -21.37 -8.85
C GLY A 119 -13.02 -21.48 -7.57
N ILE A 120 -11.69 -21.50 -7.67
CA ILE A 120 -10.77 -21.62 -6.54
C ILE A 120 -10.06 -20.29 -6.31
N MET A 121 -10.12 -19.78 -5.07
CA MET A 121 -9.34 -18.61 -4.65
C MET A 121 -7.86 -18.98 -4.54
N LYS A 122 -7.01 -18.21 -5.20
CA LYS A 122 -5.56 -18.40 -5.18
C LYS A 122 -4.85 -17.09 -4.83
N LEU A 123 -3.82 -17.19 -4.00
CA LEU A 123 -2.85 -16.13 -3.72
C LEU A 123 -1.49 -16.58 -4.27
N ASN A 124 -0.92 -15.79 -5.17
CA ASN A 124 0.35 -16.09 -5.85
C ASN A 124 0.35 -17.50 -6.48
N GLY A 125 -0.77 -17.90 -7.12
CA GLY A 125 -0.95 -19.21 -7.76
C GLY A 125 -1.29 -20.35 -6.78
N LYS A 126 -1.22 -20.15 -5.47
CA LYS A 126 -1.52 -21.18 -4.46
C LYS A 126 -2.94 -21.02 -3.93
N ARG A 127 -3.67 -22.13 -3.80
CA ARG A 127 -5.01 -22.13 -3.18
C ARG A 127 -4.96 -21.50 -1.78
N VAL A 128 -5.90 -20.58 -1.53
CA VAL A 128 -6.11 -19.99 -0.22
C VAL A 128 -7.52 -20.29 0.29
N VAL A 129 -7.63 -20.57 1.59
CA VAL A 129 -8.90 -20.71 2.30
C VAL A 129 -8.93 -19.67 3.41
N PHE A 130 -9.90 -18.76 3.36
CA PHE A 130 -10.07 -17.76 4.40
C PHE A 130 -10.74 -18.39 5.63
N LYS A 131 -10.01 -18.38 6.73
CA LYS A 131 -10.49 -18.68 8.07
C LYS A 131 -10.62 -17.36 8.80
N GLY A 132 -11.77 -16.71 8.63
CA GLY A 132 -11.99 -15.33 9.00
C GLY A 132 -12.88 -15.14 10.23
N ALA A 133 -12.82 -13.95 10.79
CA ALA A 133 -13.72 -13.46 11.81
C ALA A 133 -14.16 -12.03 11.47
N ASP A 134 -15.33 -11.64 11.97
CA ASP A 134 -15.78 -10.25 11.94
C ASP A 134 -15.12 -9.47 13.07
N ARG A 135 -14.74 -8.23 12.79
CA ARG A 135 -14.14 -7.33 13.77
C ARG A 135 -14.82 -5.97 13.75
N HIS A 136 -15.17 -5.49 14.94
CA HIS A 136 -15.51 -4.10 15.19
C HIS A 136 -14.35 -3.37 15.85
N GLU A 137 -14.17 -2.07 15.56
CA GLU A 137 -13.33 -1.20 16.34
C GLU A 137 -14.04 -0.84 17.65
N PHE A 138 -13.93 -1.73 18.64
CA PHE A 138 -14.66 -1.63 19.89
C PHE A 138 -13.84 -2.24 21.05
N ASP A 139 -13.77 -1.53 22.17
CA ASP A 139 -13.23 -1.99 23.43
C ASP A 139 -14.32 -1.99 24.50
N ALA A 140 -14.38 -3.05 25.31
CA ALA A 140 -15.44 -3.24 26.32
C ALA A 140 -15.52 -2.13 27.37
N LYS A 141 -14.42 -1.41 27.62
CA LYS A 141 -14.35 -0.34 28.62
C LYS A 141 -14.43 1.06 28.00
N ARG A 142 -13.89 1.23 26.79
CA ARG A 142 -13.72 2.52 26.12
C ARG A 142 -14.66 2.70 24.93
N GLY A 143 -15.50 1.71 24.61
CA GLY A 143 -16.39 1.74 23.46
C GLY A 143 -15.60 1.82 22.13
N ARG A 144 -15.92 2.77 21.26
CA ARG A 144 -15.25 2.93 19.95
C ARG A 144 -13.88 3.61 20.02
N SER A 145 -13.40 3.96 21.21
CA SER A 145 -12.09 4.56 21.41
C SER A 145 -11.03 3.48 21.59
N ILE A 146 -10.56 2.89 20.49
CA ILE A 146 -9.50 1.89 20.49
C ILE A 146 -8.13 2.54 20.29
N THR A 147 -7.11 1.89 20.80
CA THR A 147 -5.71 2.29 20.72
C THR A 147 -4.95 1.46 19.68
N ARG A 148 -3.74 1.90 19.32
CA ARG A 148 -2.82 1.10 18.49
C ARG A 148 -2.50 -0.26 19.13
N GLN A 149 -2.37 -0.30 20.48
CA GLN A 149 -2.09 -1.56 21.17
C GLN A 149 -3.26 -2.53 21.06
N ASP A 150 -4.51 -2.09 21.15
CA ASP A 150 -5.68 -2.95 20.94
C ASP A 150 -5.67 -3.62 19.57
N MET A 151 -5.29 -2.86 18.52
CA MET A 151 -5.16 -3.40 17.17
C MET A 151 -4.04 -4.45 17.06
N ILE A 152 -2.89 -4.20 17.68
CA ILE A 152 -1.77 -5.15 17.73
C ILE A 152 -2.19 -6.43 18.47
N ASP A 153 -2.90 -6.30 19.58
CA ASP A 153 -3.38 -7.43 20.38
C ASP A 153 -4.39 -8.26 19.59
N ASP A 154 -5.32 -7.63 18.87
CA ASP A 154 -6.29 -8.30 17.98
C ASP A 154 -5.60 -9.10 16.88
N ILE A 155 -4.64 -8.50 16.18
CA ILE A 155 -3.86 -9.19 15.13
C ILE A 155 -3.06 -10.35 15.72
N THR A 156 -2.42 -10.12 16.85
CA THR A 156 -1.63 -11.15 17.54
C THR A 156 -2.52 -12.33 17.97
N PHE A 157 -3.72 -12.03 18.48
CA PHE A 157 -4.71 -13.06 18.82
C PHE A 157 -5.12 -13.85 17.58
N CYS A 158 -5.45 -13.17 16.47
CA CYS A 158 -5.83 -13.81 15.22
C CYS A 158 -4.73 -14.77 14.71
N LYS A 159 -3.48 -14.31 14.70
CA LYS A 159 -2.35 -15.14 14.25
C LYS A 159 -2.14 -16.37 15.16
N ARG A 160 -2.25 -16.23 16.47
CA ARG A 160 -2.13 -17.35 17.42
C ARG A 160 -3.23 -18.40 17.27
N HIS A 161 -4.39 -18.01 16.74
CA HIS A 161 -5.55 -18.89 16.55
C HIS A 161 -5.78 -19.31 15.09
N ASN A 162 -4.77 -19.13 14.21
CA ASN A 162 -4.84 -19.47 12.79
C ASN A 162 -6.00 -18.80 12.04
N ILE A 163 -6.39 -17.60 12.47
CA ILE A 163 -7.30 -16.72 11.75
C ILE A 163 -6.46 -15.92 10.74
N ASN A 164 -6.73 -16.09 9.45
CA ASN A 164 -5.95 -15.49 8.37
C ASN A 164 -6.72 -14.43 7.57
N ALA A 165 -7.92 -14.07 8.01
CA ALA A 165 -8.73 -13.04 7.39
C ALA A 165 -9.60 -12.36 8.43
N ILE A 166 -9.77 -11.05 8.28
CA ILE A 166 -10.69 -10.24 9.10
C ILE A 166 -11.62 -9.46 8.20
N ARG A 167 -12.92 -9.56 8.47
CA ARG A 167 -13.90 -8.67 7.89
C ARG A 167 -14.07 -7.46 8.79
N THR A 168 -13.79 -6.29 8.25
CA THR A 168 -13.98 -5.01 8.96
C THR A 168 -15.49 -4.68 9.01
N SER A 169 -16.16 -5.10 10.06
CA SER A 169 -17.61 -4.99 10.22
C SER A 169 -18.02 -3.65 10.84
N HIS A 170 -18.74 -2.80 10.14
CA HIS A 170 -19.15 -2.79 8.74
C HIS A 170 -18.74 -1.44 8.16
N TYR A 171 -17.53 -0.99 8.44
CA TYR A 171 -16.99 0.33 8.11
C TYR A 171 -15.46 0.23 7.92
N PRO A 172 -14.84 1.18 7.21
CA PRO A 172 -13.38 1.27 7.14
C PRO A 172 -12.79 1.41 8.55
N ASN A 173 -11.75 0.67 8.81
CA ASN A 173 -11.01 0.78 10.07
C ASN A 173 -10.02 1.96 10.02
N GLN A 174 -9.34 2.24 11.14
CA GLN A 174 -8.26 3.21 11.16
C GLN A 174 -7.12 2.74 10.25
N GLU A 175 -6.40 3.68 9.60
CA GLU A 175 -5.32 3.38 8.65
C GLU A 175 -4.28 2.42 9.22
N TYR A 176 -3.90 2.62 10.48
CA TYR A 176 -2.93 1.77 11.17
C TYR A 176 -3.33 0.27 11.21
N TRP A 177 -4.63 -0.05 11.16
CA TRP A 177 -5.09 -1.43 11.04
C TRP A 177 -4.62 -2.08 9.74
N TYR A 178 -4.71 -1.35 8.64
CA TYR A 178 -4.27 -1.85 7.32
C TYR A 178 -2.76 -1.98 7.24
N ASP A 179 -2.01 -1.10 7.92
CA ASP A 179 -0.55 -1.23 8.03
C ASP A 179 -0.13 -2.49 8.80
N LEU A 180 -0.94 -2.93 9.77
CA LEU A 180 -0.68 -4.14 10.55
C LEU A 180 -1.03 -5.41 9.77
N CYS A 181 -2.00 -5.36 8.83
CA CYS A 181 -2.40 -6.49 7.99
C CYS A 181 -1.44 -6.72 6.83
#